data_a54a5798b85e4a236c9a4250cfd65354
#
_entry.id   a54a5798b85e4a236c9a4250cfd65354
#
_cell.length_a   1.000
_cell.length_b   1.000
_cell.length_c   1.000
_cell.angle_alpha   90.00
_cell.angle_beta   90.00
_cell.angle_gamma   90.00
#
_symmetry.space_group_name_H-M   'P 1'
#
loop_
_entity.id
_entity.type
_entity.pdbx_description
1 polymer ?
#
loop_
_entity_poly.entity_id
_entity_poly.type
_entity_poly.pdbx_seq_one_letter_code
_entity_poly.pdbx_strand_id
1 'polypeptide(L)'
;AWGMGTAAITNVMNLLESKGVIIANIDASDAFTSLHAILNDSIPVIAINSNLNAESFRFAALKELAHAILCFDESIDNKKKDHFCSVFANEILLPHDVFFSVVGGKRNGIALMELKYLQNEYGISVDVLMAKAKYLGVISSKHYSDYCKNLGSADSMKKSESGSIDKEKVTKFESMVYRALASGIITQSKAAALLNTTTVDVVRNFVIV
;
A
#
# COMPACT_ATOMS: atom_id res chain seq x y z
N ALA A 1 4.60 -18.74 -6.11
CA ALA A 1 3.81 -18.22 -4.98
C ALA A 1 4.75 -17.60 -3.95
N TRP A 2 4.39 -16.45 -3.35
CA TRP A 2 5.28 -15.73 -2.41
C TRP A 2 5.30 -16.35 -1.00
N GLY A 3 4.48 -17.38 -0.73
CA GLY A 3 4.47 -18.12 0.54
C GLY A 3 4.06 -17.27 1.75
N MET A 4 3.19 -16.28 1.57
CA MET A 4 2.87 -15.28 2.60
C MET A 4 1.96 -15.80 3.72
N GLY A 5 1.35 -16.98 3.55
CA GLY A 5 0.39 -17.50 4.54
C GLY A 5 -0.86 -16.63 4.69
N THR A 6 -1.47 -16.65 5.88
CA THR A 6 -2.69 -15.90 6.23
C THR A 6 -2.44 -14.78 7.24
N ALA A 7 -1.19 -14.60 7.70
CA ALA A 7 -0.84 -13.55 8.64
C ALA A 7 -0.87 -12.16 7.97
N ALA A 8 -1.18 -11.13 8.75
CA ALA A 8 -1.12 -9.75 8.31
C ALA A 8 0.30 -9.41 7.81
N ILE A 9 0.38 -8.66 6.70
CA ILE A 9 1.67 -8.22 6.15
C ILE A 9 2.17 -7.06 7.02
N THR A 10 3.25 -7.28 7.74
CA THR A 10 3.81 -6.27 8.63
C THR A 10 4.39 -5.07 7.88
N ASN A 11 5.00 -5.30 6.71
CA ASN A 11 5.56 -4.24 5.88
C ASN A 11 5.47 -4.61 4.39
N VAL A 12 4.57 -3.93 3.67
CA VAL A 12 4.32 -4.13 2.24
C VAL A 12 5.51 -3.66 1.41
N MET A 13 6.12 -2.51 1.76
CA MET A 13 7.25 -1.96 1.01
C MET A 13 8.43 -2.92 1.04
N ASN A 14 8.83 -3.39 2.22
CA ASN A 14 9.91 -4.36 2.36
C ASN A 14 9.60 -5.67 1.62
N LEU A 15 8.35 -6.12 1.67
CA LEU A 15 7.93 -7.32 0.93
C LEU A 15 8.16 -7.12 -0.58
N LEU A 16 7.64 -6.04 -1.16
CA LEU A 16 7.76 -5.75 -2.59
C LEU A 16 9.23 -5.57 -3.01
N GLU A 17 10.00 -4.80 -2.24
CA GLU A 17 11.44 -4.62 -2.47
C GLU A 17 12.22 -5.94 -2.40
N SER A 18 11.84 -6.85 -1.49
CA SER A 18 12.47 -8.19 -1.38
C SER A 18 12.20 -9.07 -2.61
N LYS A 19 11.08 -8.82 -3.31
CA LYS A 19 10.70 -9.53 -4.54
C LYS A 19 11.24 -8.86 -5.82
N GLY A 20 12.06 -7.82 -5.68
CA GLY A 20 12.71 -7.16 -6.81
C GLY A 20 11.94 -5.99 -7.40
N VAL A 21 10.83 -5.58 -6.80
CA VAL A 21 10.13 -4.35 -7.18
C VAL A 21 10.95 -3.14 -6.75
N ILE A 22 11.09 -2.15 -7.61
CA ILE A 22 11.70 -0.86 -7.28
C ILE A 22 10.57 0.09 -6.88
N ILE A 23 10.68 0.68 -5.69
CA ILE A 23 9.70 1.64 -5.19
C ILE A 23 10.36 3.01 -5.07
N ALA A 24 9.69 4.04 -5.58
CA ALA A 24 10.12 5.43 -5.50
C ALA A 24 9.05 6.27 -4.80
N ASN A 25 9.43 6.97 -3.73
CA ASN A 25 8.58 7.95 -3.09
C ASN A 25 8.70 9.28 -3.82
N ILE A 26 7.56 9.85 -4.22
CA ILE A 26 7.48 11.13 -4.92
C ILE A 26 6.66 12.08 -4.06
N ASP A 27 7.24 13.23 -3.73
CA ASP A 27 6.48 14.33 -3.14
C ASP A 27 5.71 15.04 -4.26
N ALA A 28 4.40 14.87 -4.27
CA ALA A 28 3.53 15.37 -5.31
C ALA A 28 2.20 15.89 -4.71
N SER A 29 1.46 16.67 -5.50
CA SER A 29 0.13 17.13 -5.13
C SER A 29 -0.85 15.96 -5.00
N ASP A 30 -1.99 16.20 -4.35
CA ASP A 30 -3.07 15.20 -4.14
C ASP A 30 -3.68 14.69 -5.48
N ALA A 31 -3.41 15.36 -6.60
CA ALA A 31 -3.85 14.91 -7.93
C ALA A 31 -3.07 13.67 -8.42
N PHE A 32 -1.88 13.41 -7.88
CA PHE A 32 -1.08 12.22 -8.18
C PHE A 32 -1.16 11.25 -7.00
N THR A 33 -1.49 10.00 -7.28
CA THR A 33 -1.52 8.93 -6.26
C THR A 33 -0.34 7.98 -6.44
N SER A 34 -0.26 7.32 -7.58
CA SER A 34 0.75 6.33 -7.91
C SER A 34 0.79 6.06 -9.41
N LEU A 35 1.87 5.47 -9.88
CA LEU A 35 1.99 4.91 -11.22
C LEU A 35 2.97 3.73 -11.21
N HIS A 36 2.89 2.86 -12.21
CA HIS A 36 3.84 1.79 -12.44
C HIS A 36 4.49 1.91 -13.83
N ALA A 37 5.65 1.29 -13.94
CA ALA A 37 6.36 1.08 -15.20
C ALA A 37 7.11 -0.25 -15.13
N ILE A 38 7.50 -0.78 -16.29
CA ILE A 38 8.40 -1.94 -16.37
C ILE A 38 9.73 -1.46 -16.94
N LEU A 39 10.78 -1.62 -16.16
CA LEU A 39 12.14 -1.28 -16.57
C LEU A 39 12.80 -2.52 -17.20
N ASN A 40 13.42 -2.33 -18.38
CA ASN A 40 14.11 -3.41 -19.12
C ASN A 40 13.26 -4.68 -19.31
N ASP A 41 11.96 -4.50 -19.59
CA ASP A 41 10.96 -5.55 -19.84
C ASP A 41 10.80 -6.59 -18.70
N SER A 42 11.34 -6.34 -17.52
CA SER A 42 11.35 -7.34 -16.45
C SER A 42 11.23 -6.81 -15.03
N ILE A 43 11.61 -5.57 -14.77
CA ILE A 43 11.68 -5.04 -13.41
C ILE A 43 10.51 -4.09 -13.16
N PRO A 44 9.55 -4.43 -12.31
CA PRO A 44 8.48 -3.51 -11.93
C PRO A 44 9.03 -2.32 -11.16
N VAL A 45 8.66 -1.12 -11.56
CA VAL A 45 8.94 0.14 -10.88
C VAL A 45 7.62 0.76 -10.48
N ILE A 46 7.47 1.13 -9.23
CA ILE A 46 6.27 1.76 -8.68
C ILE A 46 6.64 3.10 -8.07
N ALA A 47 6.04 4.17 -8.56
CA ALA A 47 6.15 5.50 -7.98
C ALA A 47 4.90 5.80 -7.17
N ILE A 48 5.04 6.26 -5.93
CA ILE A 48 3.93 6.50 -4.99
C ILE A 48 4.08 7.87 -4.37
N ASN A 49 2.95 8.60 -4.26
CA ASN A 49 2.92 9.88 -3.58
C ASN A 49 3.25 9.73 -2.09
N SER A 50 4.30 10.40 -1.65
CA SER A 50 4.72 10.40 -0.25
C SER A 50 3.73 11.09 0.70
N ASN A 51 2.71 11.80 0.21
CA ASN A 51 1.71 12.48 1.03
C ASN A 51 0.49 11.63 1.37
N LEU A 52 0.39 10.41 0.82
CA LEU A 52 -0.68 9.46 1.17
C LEU A 52 -0.57 9.03 2.63
N ASN A 53 -1.70 8.74 3.27
CA ASN A 53 -1.71 8.07 4.57
C ASN A 53 -1.21 6.62 4.46
N ALA A 54 -0.93 5.97 5.58
CA ALA A 54 -0.31 4.65 5.62
C ALA A 54 -1.11 3.59 4.85
N GLU A 55 -2.42 3.54 5.04
CA GLU A 55 -3.30 2.55 4.39
C GLU A 55 -3.35 2.78 2.86
N SER A 56 -3.53 4.03 2.44
CA SER A 56 -3.54 4.38 1.01
C SER A 56 -2.20 4.11 0.34
N PHE A 57 -1.09 4.32 1.06
CA PHE A 57 0.27 4.07 0.58
C PHE A 57 0.49 2.58 0.31
N ARG A 58 0.11 1.71 1.25
CA ARG A 58 0.17 0.25 1.10
C ARG A 58 -0.71 -0.25 -0.02
N PHE A 59 -1.96 0.23 -0.06
CA PHE A 59 -2.93 -0.13 -1.09
C PHE A 59 -2.46 0.28 -2.49
N ALA A 60 -1.97 1.52 -2.65
CA ALA A 60 -1.47 2.03 -3.93
C ALA A 60 -0.30 1.17 -4.45
N ALA A 61 0.66 0.79 -3.59
CA ALA A 61 1.78 -0.06 -3.98
C ALA A 61 1.31 -1.42 -4.53
N LEU A 62 0.38 -2.08 -3.85
CA LEU A 62 -0.13 -3.39 -4.27
C LEU A 62 -1.03 -3.30 -5.50
N LYS A 63 -1.78 -2.21 -5.65
CA LYS A 63 -2.61 -1.96 -6.82
C LYS A 63 -1.73 -1.72 -8.07
N GLU A 64 -0.67 -0.93 -7.96
CA GLU A 64 0.27 -0.74 -9.06
C GLU A 64 1.05 -2.02 -9.38
N LEU A 65 1.40 -2.82 -8.38
CA LEU A 65 1.95 -4.15 -8.62
C LEU A 65 0.98 -4.99 -9.46
N ALA A 66 -0.31 -4.98 -9.12
CA ALA A 66 -1.32 -5.73 -9.87
C ALA A 66 -1.39 -5.26 -11.34
N HIS A 67 -1.36 -3.96 -11.60
CA HIS A 67 -1.29 -3.41 -12.95
C HIS A 67 -0.05 -3.87 -13.72
N ALA A 68 1.08 -4.01 -13.01
CA ALA A 68 2.35 -4.44 -13.63
C ALA A 68 2.41 -5.94 -13.98
N ILE A 69 1.68 -6.79 -13.22
CA ILE A 69 1.81 -8.26 -13.37
C ILE A 69 0.58 -8.96 -13.94
N LEU A 70 -0.61 -8.35 -13.86
CA LEU A 70 -1.83 -8.94 -14.38
C LEU A 70 -1.95 -8.68 -15.89
N CYS A 71 -2.11 -9.77 -16.64
CA CYS A 71 -2.41 -9.70 -18.06
C CYS A 71 -3.92 -9.64 -18.25
N PHE A 72 -4.40 -8.58 -18.88
CA PHE A 72 -5.81 -8.40 -19.19
C PHE A 72 -6.05 -8.56 -20.69
N ASP A 73 -7.20 -9.16 -21.04
CA ASP A 73 -7.68 -9.17 -22.40
C ASP A 73 -7.94 -7.72 -22.89
N GLU A 74 -7.69 -7.45 -24.17
CA GLU A 74 -7.88 -6.11 -24.76
C GLU A 74 -9.34 -5.64 -24.71
N SER A 75 -10.30 -6.56 -24.67
CA SER A 75 -11.74 -6.26 -24.56
C SER A 75 -12.15 -5.69 -23.20
N ILE A 76 -11.29 -5.82 -22.17
CA ILE A 76 -11.57 -5.31 -20.82
C ILE A 76 -11.26 -3.82 -20.77
N ASP A 77 -12.25 -3.02 -20.45
CA ASP A 77 -12.09 -1.57 -20.29
C ASP A 77 -11.19 -1.21 -19.07
N ASN A 78 -10.56 -0.04 -19.11
CA ASN A 78 -9.62 0.40 -18.08
C ASN A 78 -10.25 0.47 -16.69
N LYS A 79 -11.54 0.77 -16.59
CA LYS A 79 -12.25 0.85 -15.32
C LYS A 79 -12.39 -0.52 -14.66
N LYS A 80 -12.64 -1.56 -15.46
CA LYS A 80 -12.67 -2.93 -14.97
C LYS A 80 -11.28 -3.44 -14.61
N LYS A 81 -10.25 -3.11 -15.43
CA LYS A 81 -8.85 -3.44 -15.10
C LYS A 81 -8.47 -2.84 -13.75
N ASP A 82 -8.77 -1.57 -13.53
CA ASP A 82 -8.53 -0.87 -12.26
C ASP A 82 -9.27 -1.51 -11.09
N HIS A 83 -10.52 -1.92 -11.31
CA HIS A 83 -11.29 -2.66 -10.31
C HIS A 83 -10.64 -4.00 -9.93
N PHE A 84 -10.20 -4.80 -10.90
CA PHE A 84 -9.51 -6.06 -10.63
C PHE A 84 -8.19 -5.86 -9.88
N CYS A 85 -7.42 -4.84 -10.23
CA CYS A 85 -6.20 -4.49 -9.51
C CYS A 85 -6.49 -4.07 -8.05
N SER A 86 -7.59 -3.37 -7.83
CA SER A 86 -8.05 -3.00 -6.49
C SER A 86 -8.48 -4.22 -5.67
N VAL A 87 -9.20 -5.17 -6.29
CA VAL A 87 -9.57 -6.45 -5.65
C VAL A 87 -8.32 -7.25 -5.29
N PHE A 88 -7.35 -7.34 -6.21
CA PHE A 88 -6.08 -8.01 -5.96
C PHE A 88 -5.35 -7.41 -4.75
N ALA A 89 -5.21 -6.09 -4.68
CA ALA A 89 -4.55 -5.40 -3.57
C ALA A 89 -5.25 -5.70 -2.22
N ASN A 90 -6.58 -5.65 -2.20
CA ASN A 90 -7.38 -5.93 -1.01
C ASN A 90 -7.31 -7.39 -0.58
N GLU A 91 -7.21 -8.34 -1.53
CA GLU A 91 -7.06 -9.75 -1.21
C GLU A 91 -5.67 -10.10 -0.68
N ILE A 92 -4.63 -9.39 -1.12
CA ILE A 92 -3.28 -9.54 -0.55
C ILE A 92 -3.23 -8.98 0.87
N LEU A 93 -3.81 -7.81 1.13
CA LEU A 93 -3.80 -7.18 2.46
C LEU A 93 -4.63 -7.98 3.47
N LEU A 94 -5.79 -8.46 3.07
CA LEU A 94 -6.70 -9.24 3.93
C LEU A 94 -7.47 -10.24 3.08
N PRO A 95 -7.02 -11.49 2.98
CA PRO A 95 -7.73 -12.55 2.25
C PRO A 95 -9.16 -12.75 2.78
N HIS A 96 -10.09 -13.12 1.89
CA HIS A 96 -11.50 -13.29 2.26
C HIS A 96 -11.71 -14.36 3.34
N ASP A 97 -10.95 -15.47 3.31
CA ASP A 97 -11.03 -16.52 4.33
C ASP A 97 -10.61 -16.01 5.70
N VAL A 98 -9.56 -15.17 5.75
CA VAL A 98 -9.11 -14.51 6.98
C VAL A 98 -10.16 -13.54 7.48
N PHE A 99 -10.75 -12.73 6.57
CA PHE A 99 -11.82 -11.82 6.92
C PHE A 99 -13.01 -12.58 7.56
N PHE A 100 -13.45 -13.69 6.97
CA PHE A 100 -14.51 -14.52 7.53
C PHE A 100 -14.14 -15.15 8.87
N SER A 101 -12.89 -15.56 9.07
CA SER A 101 -12.45 -16.14 10.34
C SER A 101 -12.49 -15.14 11.48
N VAL A 102 -12.24 -13.85 11.21
CA VAL A 102 -12.19 -12.79 12.21
C VAL A 102 -13.55 -12.14 12.41
N VAL A 103 -14.24 -11.79 11.31
CA VAL A 103 -15.54 -11.07 11.38
C VAL A 103 -16.71 -12.03 11.58
N GLY A 104 -16.58 -13.27 11.12
CA GLY A 104 -17.64 -14.27 11.14
C GLY A 104 -18.57 -14.17 9.93
N GLY A 105 -19.66 -14.95 9.98
CA GLY A 105 -20.65 -15.04 8.90
C GLY A 105 -21.63 -13.85 8.87
N LYS A 106 -22.80 -14.08 8.28
CA LYS A 106 -23.83 -13.04 8.07
C LYS A 106 -24.27 -12.40 9.39
N ARG A 107 -24.26 -11.06 9.41
CA ARG A 107 -24.55 -10.22 10.59
C ARG A 107 -25.45 -9.03 10.22
N ASN A 108 -26.10 -8.45 11.23
CA ASN A 108 -26.89 -7.23 11.06
C ASN A 108 -26.02 -5.96 10.99
N GLY A 109 -24.76 -6.03 11.43
CA GLY A 109 -23.80 -4.93 11.42
C GLY A 109 -22.45 -5.33 12.00
N ILE A 110 -21.46 -4.47 11.83
CA ILE A 110 -20.11 -4.62 12.39
C ILE A 110 -19.85 -3.39 13.25
N ALA A 111 -19.35 -3.59 14.47
CA ALA A 111 -19.03 -2.48 15.37
C ALA A 111 -17.82 -1.68 14.83
N LEU A 112 -17.86 -0.35 14.98
CA LEU A 112 -16.75 0.52 14.53
C LEU A 112 -15.42 0.14 15.19
N MET A 113 -15.42 -0.25 16.46
CA MET A 113 -14.21 -0.67 17.17
C MET A 113 -13.61 -1.96 16.60
N GLU A 114 -14.45 -2.89 16.14
CA GLU A 114 -14.02 -4.10 15.45
C GLU A 114 -13.36 -3.77 14.10
N LEU A 115 -13.95 -2.83 13.34
CA LEU A 115 -13.36 -2.36 12.09
C LEU A 115 -12.04 -1.61 12.32
N LYS A 116 -11.94 -0.80 13.36
CA LYS A 116 -10.69 -0.13 13.74
C LYS A 116 -9.59 -1.11 14.17
N TYR A 117 -9.95 -2.18 14.86
CA TYR A 117 -9.00 -3.25 15.17
C TYR A 117 -8.45 -3.88 13.88
N LEU A 118 -9.32 -4.23 12.93
CA LEU A 118 -8.90 -4.77 11.63
C LEU A 118 -8.09 -3.76 10.81
N GLN A 119 -8.46 -2.48 10.83
CA GLN A 119 -7.70 -1.41 10.20
C GLN A 119 -6.26 -1.38 10.72
N ASN A 120 -6.08 -1.41 12.02
CA ASN A 120 -4.76 -1.38 12.65
C ASN A 120 -3.96 -2.66 12.41
N GLU A 121 -4.61 -3.82 12.41
CA GLU A 121 -3.96 -5.11 12.22
C GLU A 121 -3.50 -5.32 10.76
N TYR A 122 -4.38 -5.02 9.81
CA TYR A 122 -4.15 -5.31 8.39
C TYR A 122 -3.76 -4.11 7.55
N GLY A 123 -3.86 -2.89 8.07
CA GLY A 123 -3.56 -1.67 7.33
C GLY A 123 -4.51 -1.41 6.18
N ILE A 124 -5.81 -1.63 6.40
CA ILE A 124 -6.87 -1.45 5.42
C ILE A 124 -7.89 -0.45 6.01
N SER A 125 -8.30 0.54 5.21
CA SER A 125 -9.26 1.52 5.68
C SER A 125 -10.63 0.91 6.04
N VAL A 126 -11.33 1.52 7.00
CA VAL A 126 -12.67 1.10 7.43
C VAL A 126 -13.65 1.06 6.26
N ASP A 127 -13.54 2.00 5.32
CA ASP A 127 -14.39 2.03 4.11
C ASP A 127 -14.22 0.78 3.24
N VAL A 128 -12.97 0.34 3.06
CA VAL A 128 -12.66 -0.88 2.30
C VAL A 128 -13.12 -2.13 3.04
N LEU A 129 -12.97 -2.18 4.36
CA LEU A 129 -13.49 -3.29 5.18
C LEU A 129 -15.03 -3.40 5.09
N MET A 130 -15.74 -2.28 5.12
CA MET A 130 -17.19 -2.25 4.96
C MET A 130 -17.63 -2.66 3.54
N ALA A 131 -16.91 -2.22 2.50
CA ALA A 131 -17.16 -2.64 1.12
C ALA A 131 -16.92 -4.16 0.96
N LYS A 132 -15.86 -4.70 1.57
CA LYS A 132 -15.55 -6.13 1.58
C LYS A 132 -16.62 -6.93 2.32
N ALA A 133 -17.07 -6.47 3.47
CA ALA A 133 -18.16 -7.09 4.23
C ALA A 133 -19.47 -7.19 3.43
N LYS A 134 -19.81 -6.13 2.68
CA LYS A 134 -20.95 -6.15 1.74
C LYS A 134 -20.72 -7.16 0.60
N TYR A 135 -19.54 -7.10 -0.03
CA TYR A 135 -19.21 -7.98 -1.17
C TYR A 135 -19.30 -9.45 -0.78
N LEU A 136 -18.80 -9.81 0.39
CA LEU A 136 -18.83 -11.16 0.93
C LEU A 136 -20.19 -11.57 1.55
N GLY A 137 -21.18 -10.68 1.55
CA GLY A 137 -22.51 -10.94 2.09
C GLY A 137 -22.59 -11.02 3.62
N VAL A 138 -21.56 -10.58 4.33
CA VAL A 138 -21.54 -10.48 5.80
C VAL A 138 -22.57 -9.46 6.26
N ILE A 139 -22.66 -8.31 5.59
CA ILE A 139 -23.68 -7.29 5.82
C ILE A 139 -24.58 -7.10 4.60
N SER A 140 -25.80 -6.61 4.82
CA SER A 140 -26.74 -6.30 3.75
C SER A 140 -26.35 -5.05 2.96
N SER A 141 -26.79 -4.97 1.69
CA SER A 141 -26.60 -3.76 0.87
C SER A 141 -27.26 -2.53 1.48
N LYS A 142 -28.37 -2.72 2.22
CA LYS A 142 -29.03 -1.63 2.95
C LYS A 142 -28.11 -1.09 4.05
N HIS A 143 -27.54 -1.97 4.87
CA HIS A 143 -26.62 -1.57 5.95
C HIS A 143 -25.40 -0.82 5.42
N TYR A 144 -24.81 -1.29 4.32
CA TYR A 144 -23.70 -0.59 3.64
C TYR A 144 -24.15 0.79 3.12
N SER A 145 -25.33 0.90 2.52
CA SER A 145 -25.87 2.19 2.06
C SER A 145 -26.07 3.18 3.21
N ASP A 146 -26.59 2.72 4.35
CA ASP A 146 -26.78 3.54 5.53
C ASP A 146 -25.42 4.00 6.13
N TYR A 147 -24.41 3.13 6.13
CA TYR A 147 -23.03 3.49 6.48
C TYR A 147 -22.49 4.61 5.58
N CYS A 148 -22.62 4.48 4.24
CA CYS A 148 -22.15 5.50 3.29
C CYS A 148 -22.86 6.85 3.47
N LYS A 149 -24.18 6.86 3.79
CA LYS A 149 -24.93 8.08 4.08
C LYS A 149 -24.44 8.77 5.35
N ASN A 150 -24.19 7.99 6.40
CA ASN A 150 -23.70 8.52 7.67
C ASN A 150 -22.28 9.09 7.56
N LEU A 151 -21.42 8.54 6.69
CA LEU A 151 -20.11 9.12 6.37
C LEU A 151 -20.22 10.47 5.67
N GLY A 152 -21.20 10.66 4.77
CA GLY A 152 -21.41 11.93 4.08
C GLY A 152 -21.80 13.09 5.00
N SER A 153 -22.39 12.80 6.17
CA SER A 153 -22.74 13.78 7.20
C SER A 153 -21.60 14.03 8.21
N ALA A 154 -20.55 13.19 8.23
CA ALA A 154 -19.44 13.24 9.17
C ALA A 154 -18.11 13.70 8.50
N ASP A 155 -18.17 14.60 7.55
CA ASP A 155 -17.00 15.11 6.80
C ASP A 155 -15.89 15.73 7.68
N SER A 156 -16.21 16.08 8.92
CA SER A 156 -15.25 16.56 9.91
C SER A 156 -14.46 15.43 10.62
N MET A 157 -14.93 14.18 10.60
CA MET A 157 -14.23 13.03 11.18
C MET A 157 -13.25 12.34 10.22
N LYS A 158 -13.39 12.55 8.91
CA LYS A 158 -12.56 11.90 7.88
C LYS A 158 -11.09 12.33 7.88
N LYS A 159 -10.74 13.48 8.44
CA LYS A 159 -9.36 13.98 8.50
C LYS A 159 -8.58 13.52 9.73
N SER A 160 -9.20 12.90 10.71
CA SER A 160 -8.56 12.57 12.00
C SER A 160 -8.40 11.07 12.27
N GLU A 161 -8.83 10.19 11.38
CA GLU A 161 -8.81 8.75 11.62
C GLU A 161 -8.01 7.99 10.56
N SER A 162 -6.79 8.44 10.26
CA SER A 162 -5.76 7.50 9.81
C SER A 162 -5.57 6.49 10.95
N GLY A 163 -5.54 5.20 10.63
CA GLY A 163 -5.22 4.16 11.61
C GLY A 163 -3.91 4.48 12.33
N SER A 164 -3.66 3.87 13.47
CA SER A 164 -2.43 4.04 14.24
C SER A 164 -1.21 3.36 13.60
N ILE A 165 -1.30 2.96 12.34
CA ILE A 165 -0.20 2.32 11.62
C ILE A 165 0.79 3.39 11.17
N ASP A 166 2.05 3.20 11.55
CA ASP A 166 3.14 4.01 11.05
C ASP A 166 3.31 3.81 9.54
N LYS A 167 3.60 4.91 8.84
CA LYS A 167 3.87 4.87 7.41
C LYS A 167 5.14 4.08 7.13
N GLU A 168 5.03 3.12 6.25
CA GLU A 168 6.15 2.27 5.84
C GLU A 168 7.19 3.09 5.05
N LYS A 169 8.47 2.80 5.29
CA LYS A 169 9.59 3.45 4.61
C LYS A 169 10.07 2.60 3.45
N VAL A 170 10.39 3.25 2.34
CA VAL A 170 11.12 2.66 1.22
C VAL A 170 12.60 2.84 1.51
N THR A 171 13.32 1.75 1.75
CA THR A 171 14.70 1.81 2.26
C THR A 171 15.74 1.13 1.38
N LYS A 172 15.30 0.32 0.43
CA LYS A 172 16.22 -0.48 -0.39
C LYS A 172 17.15 0.37 -1.25
N PHE A 173 16.61 1.41 -1.90
CA PHE A 173 17.42 2.29 -2.74
C PHE A 173 18.49 3.01 -1.90
N GLU A 174 18.11 3.59 -0.79
CA GLU A 174 19.03 4.25 0.14
C GLU A 174 20.11 3.26 0.64
N SER A 175 19.70 2.08 1.07
CA SER A 175 20.62 1.01 1.49
C SER A 175 21.59 0.60 0.38
N MET A 176 21.13 0.52 -0.86
CA MET A 176 21.99 0.21 -2.02
C MET A 176 23.01 1.32 -2.29
N VAL A 177 22.62 2.60 -2.17
CA VAL A 177 23.52 3.74 -2.33
C VAL A 177 24.60 3.73 -1.25
N TYR A 178 24.24 3.54 0.02
CA TYR A 178 25.23 3.45 1.10
C TYR A 178 26.13 2.22 0.97
N ARG A 179 25.63 1.09 0.49
CA ARG A 179 26.45 -0.09 0.19
C ARG A 179 27.46 0.20 -0.92
N ALA A 180 27.02 0.84 -2.01
CA ALA A 180 27.93 1.21 -3.11
C ALA A 180 29.00 2.22 -2.67
N LEU A 181 28.64 3.16 -1.79
CA LEU A 181 29.58 4.10 -1.17
C LEU A 181 30.59 3.36 -0.28
N ALA A 182 30.14 2.47 0.60
CA ALA A 182 31.01 1.67 1.48
C ALA A 182 31.96 0.76 0.69
N SER A 183 31.53 0.27 -0.46
CA SER A 183 32.36 -0.55 -1.36
C SER A 183 33.29 0.27 -2.27
N GLY A 184 33.28 1.60 -2.16
CA GLY A 184 34.09 2.47 -3.02
C GLY A 184 33.65 2.53 -4.48
N ILE A 185 32.47 2.01 -4.81
CA ILE A 185 31.93 2.00 -6.19
C ILE A 185 31.50 3.40 -6.62
N ILE A 186 30.99 4.19 -5.67
CA ILE A 186 30.56 5.58 -5.90
C ILE A 186 31.21 6.53 -4.91
N THR A 187 31.32 7.82 -5.28
CA THR A 187 31.81 8.88 -4.40
C THR A 187 30.70 9.41 -3.50
N GLN A 188 31.08 10.12 -2.41
CA GLN A 188 30.13 10.82 -1.53
C GLN A 188 29.26 11.83 -2.30
N SER A 189 29.84 12.57 -3.24
CA SER A 189 29.10 13.51 -4.09
C SER A 189 28.08 12.79 -4.98
N LYS A 190 28.41 11.60 -5.51
CA LYS A 190 27.47 10.79 -6.29
C LYS A 190 26.37 10.23 -5.42
N ALA A 191 26.67 9.77 -4.20
CA ALA A 191 25.69 9.33 -3.24
C ALA A 191 24.72 10.45 -2.86
N ALA A 192 25.22 11.66 -2.58
CA ALA A 192 24.40 12.83 -2.29
C ALA A 192 23.45 13.18 -3.45
N ALA A 193 23.94 13.14 -4.69
CA ALA A 193 23.12 13.37 -5.87
C ALA A 193 22.03 12.29 -6.04
N LEU A 194 22.34 11.01 -5.80
CA LEU A 194 21.39 9.90 -5.91
C LEU A 194 20.30 9.97 -4.82
N LEU A 195 20.65 10.38 -3.61
CA LEU A 195 19.73 10.51 -2.48
C LEU A 195 19.02 11.87 -2.42
N ASN A 196 19.29 12.75 -3.39
CA ASN A 196 18.77 14.13 -3.40
C ASN A 196 18.99 14.86 -2.07
N THR A 197 20.22 14.77 -1.53
CA THR A 197 20.64 15.33 -0.25
C THR A 197 22.01 16.00 -0.35
N THR A 198 22.53 16.52 0.76
CA THR A 198 23.88 17.14 0.80
C THR A 198 24.97 16.11 1.08
N THR A 199 26.20 16.39 0.64
CA THR A 199 27.38 15.56 0.97
C THR A 199 27.61 15.49 2.47
N VAL A 200 27.27 16.57 3.21
CA VAL A 200 27.39 16.62 4.67
C VAL A 200 26.43 15.63 5.32
N ASP A 201 25.20 15.56 4.85
CA ASP A 201 24.20 14.62 5.39
C ASP A 201 24.58 13.17 5.07
N VAL A 202 25.10 12.91 3.86
CA VAL A 202 25.62 11.57 3.50
C VAL A 202 26.74 11.17 4.46
N VAL A 203 27.72 12.04 4.71
CA VAL A 203 28.85 11.74 5.62
C VAL A 203 28.36 11.54 7.06
N ARG A 204 27.41 12.35 7.52
CA ARG A 204 26.83 12.22 8.87
C ARG A 204 26.13 10.87 9.07
N ASN A 205 25.42 10.38 8.05
CA ASN A 205 24.69 9.13 8.12
C ASN A 205 25.55 7.92 7.76
N PHE A 206 26.75 8.14 7.20
CA PHE A 206 27.67 7.09 6.79
C PHE A 206 28.63 6.74 7.95
N VAL A 207 28.16 5.85 8.82
CA VAL A 207 28.97 5.29 9.91
C VAL A 207 29.36 3.87 9.53
N ILE A 208 30.65 3.58 9.37
CA ILE A 208 31.17 2.22 9.21
C ILE A 208 31.36 1.64 10.61
N VAL A 209 30.69 0.52 10.88
CA VAL A 209 30.76 -0.24 12.13
C VAL A 209 31.68 -1.42 11.97
#